data_74a6454dce9ee59bd023da1925b4f2cb
#
_entry.id   74a6454dce9ee59bd023da1925b4f2cb
#
_cell.length_a   1.000
_cell.length_b   1.000
_cell.length_c   1.000
_cell.angle_alpha   90.00
_cell.angle_beta   90.00
_cell.angle_gamma   90.00
#
_symmetry.space_group_name_H-M   'P 1'
#
loop_
_entity.id
_entity.type
_entity.pdbx_description
1 polymer ?
#
loop_
_entity_poly.entity_id
_entity_poly.type
_entity_poly.pdbx_seq_one_letter_code
_entity_poly.pdbx_strand_id
1 'polypeptide(L)'
;HGLDADDVFDSIGIETVNRYAEDDIREALKGLGENIVRAKGIVPATDGSWLFFDYVPGDVDIRAGKAAYTGLITVIGEHVDVENIKTLFKVK
;
A
#
# COMPACT_ATOMS: atom_id res chain seq x y z
N HIS A 1 29.16 -7.11 2.21
CA HIS A 1 28.39 -6.94 2.39
C HIS A 1 27.71 -7.15 2.97
N GLY A 2 28.17 -7.39 2.81
CA GLY A 2 27.64 -7.79 3.68
C GLY A 2 26.22 -7.60 4.01
N LEU A 3 26.03 -7.51 5.22
CA LEU A 3 24.72 -7.24 5.64
C LEU A 3 24.27 -5.92 5.18
N ASP A 4 23.22 -5.93 4.45
CA ASP A 4 22.71 -4.73 3.92
C ASP A 4 21.39 -4.41 4.57
N ALA A 5 20.96 -3.20 4.44
CA ALA A 5 19.63 -2.81 4.87
C ALA A 5 18.56 -3.69 4.23
N ASP A 6 18.83 -4.20 3.05
CA ASP A 6 17.90 -5.07 2.35
C ASP A 6 17.60 -6.36 3.10
N ASP A 7 18.52 -6.81 3.94
CA ASP A 7 18.30 -8.02 4.70
C ASP A 7 17.30 -7.85 5.84
N VAL A 8 17.01 -6.62 6.24
CA VAL A 8 16.06 -6.37 7.33
C VAL A 8 14.70 -5.91 6.82
N PHE A 9 14.60 -5.53 5.56
CA PHE A 9 13.34 -5.07 5.01
C PHE A 9 12.76 -6.06 4.03
N ASP A 10 11.46 -6.27 4.14
CA ASP A 10 10.68 -7.02 3.17
C ASP A 10 10.01 -6.02 2.23
N SER A 11 9.89 -6.42 0.98
CA SER A 11 9.11 -5.65 0.01
C SER A 11 8.08 -6.60 -0.59
N ILE A 12 6.81 -6.26 -0.45
CA ILE A 12 5.74 -7.11 -0.98
C ILE A 12 4.87 -6.29 -1.93
N GLY A 13 4.34 -6.98 -2.94
CA GLY A 13 3.40 -6.39 -3.87
C GLY A 13 2.11 -7.20 -3.84
N ILE A 14 0.98 -6.52 -3.76
CA ILE A 14 -0.33 -7.15 -3.74
C ILE A 14 -1.15 -6.57 -4.88
N GLU A 15 -1.66 -7.45 -5.75
CA GLU A 15 -2.55 -7.01 -6.82
C GLU A 15 -3.98 -7.06 -6.32
N THR A 16 -4.79 -6.12 -6.78
CA THR A 16 -6.19 -6.08 -6.37
C THR A 16 -7.03 -5.48 -7.49
N VAL A 17 -8.27 -5.96 -7.60
CA VAL A 17 -9.27 -5.37 -8.47
C VAL A 17 -10.30 -4.59 -7.66
N ASN A 18 -10.12 -4.50 -6.36
CA ASN A 18 -11.03 -3.76 -5.51
C ASN A 18 -11.00 -2.28 -5.84
N ARG A 19 -12.13 -1.62 -5.63
CA ARG A 19 -12.22 -0.18 -5.81
C ARG A 19 -12.21 0.48 -4.45
N TYR A 20 -11.51 1.60 -4.36
CA TYR A 20 -11.34 2.28 -3.07
C TYR A 20 -11.77 3.74 -3.18
N ALA A 21 -12.41 4.23 -2.12
CA ALA A 21 -12.54 5.67 -1.92
C ALA A 21 -11.27 6.16 -1.24
N GLU A 22 -11.01 7.45 -1.30
CA GLU A 22 -9.83 8.01 -0.64
C GLU A 22 -9.83 7.69 0.85
N ASP A 23 -11.00 7.75 1.51
CA ASP A 23 -11.10 7.46 2.93
C ASP A 23 -10.77 6.00 3.23
N ASP A 24 -11.10 5.09 2.34
CA ASP A 24 -10.77 3.67 2.52
C ASP A 24 -9.26 3.48 2.56
N ILE A 25 -8.55 4.19 1.70
CA ILE A 25 -7.09 4.12 1.65
C ILE A 25 -6.51 4.72 2.93
N ARG A 26 -7.01 5.87 3.36
CA ARG A 26 -6.52 6.50 4.58
C ARG A 26 -6.70 5.61 5.80
N GLU A 27 -7.86 4.95 5.91
CA GLU A 27 -8.10 4.02 7.01
C GLU A 27 -7.18 2.82 6.97
N ALA A 28 -6.95 2.26 5.78
CA ALA A 28 -6.03 1.15 5.64
C ALA A 28 -4.63 1.55 6.07
N LEU A 29 -4.16 2.72 5.64
CA LEU A 29 -2.83 3.20 5.98
C LEU A 29 -2.68 3.48 7.46
N LYS A 30 -3.73 3.92 8.14
CA LYS A 30 -3.69 4.12 9.58
C LYS A 30 -3.47 2.83 10.35
N GLY A 31 -3.85 1.70 9.77
CA GLY A 31 -3.68 0.40 10.39
C GLY A 31 -2.29 -0.18 10.23
N LEU A 32 -1.40 0.49 9.47
CA LEU A 32 -0.04 0.00 9.30
C LEU A 32 0.76 0.20 10.58
N GLY A 33 1.54 -0.80 10.95
CA GLY A 33 2.34 -0.73 12.17
C GLY A 33 3.62 0.07 11.96
N GLU A 34 4.34 0.27 13.04
CA GLU A 34 5.60 1.02 13.02
C GLU A 34 6.67 0.34 12.21
N ASN A 35 6.51 -0.96 11.97
CA ASN A 35 7.45 -1.74 11.17
C ASN A 35 7.38 -1.39 9.67
N ILE A 36 6.33 -0.70 9.24
CA ILE A 36 6.19 -0.32 7.83
C ILE A 36 6.85 1.03 7.62
N VAL A 37 7.81 1.08 6.70
CA VAL A 37 8.55 2.30 6.41
C VAL A 37 8.07 3.02 5.17
N ARG A 38 7.39 2.30 4.28
CA ARG A 38 6.81 2.92 3.09
C ARG A 38 5.70 2.04 2.53
N ALA A 39 4.70 2.67 1.97
CA ALA A 39 3.69 1.97 1.18
C ALA A 39 3.30 2.88 0.03
N LYS A 40 3.06 2.30 -1.13
CA LYS A 40 2.56 3.06 -2.25
C LYS A 40 1.67 2.16 -3.09
N GLY A 41 0.83 2.77 -3.88
CA GLY A 41 -0.04 1.98 -4.73
C GLY A 41 -0.76 2.81 -5.76
N ILE A 42 -1.29 2.10 -6.74
CA ILE A 42 -2.22 2.68 -7.69
C ILE A 42 -3.39 1.72 -7.75
N VAL A 43 -4.59 2.23 -7.49
CA VAL A 43 -5.76 1.37 -7.36
C VAL A 43 -6.98 1.99 -8.02
N PRO A 44 -7.92 1.15 -8.47
CA PRO A 44 -9.18 1.66 -8.99
C PRO A 44 -9.94 2.40 -7.89
N ALA A 45 -10.60 3.48 -8.25
CA ALA A 45 -11.42 4.24 -7.33
C ALA A 45 -12.88 3.94 -7.52
N THR A 46 -13.68 4.22 -6.49
CA THR A 46 -15.11 3.93 -6.52
C THR A 46 -15.87 4.74 -7.57
N ASP A 47 -15.31 5.87 -7.99
CA ASP A 47 -15.96 6.73 -8.99
C ASP A 47 -15.55 6.41 -10.43
N GLY A 48 -14.80 5.33 -10.61
CA GLY A 48 -14.33 4.93 -11.95
C GLY A 48 -12.98 5.49 -12.33
N SER A 49 -12.42 6.37 -11.52
CA SER A 49 -11.08 6.89 -11.75
C SER A 49 -10.05 5.98 -11.07
N TRP A 50 -8.82 6.45 -10.97
CA TRP A 50 -7.75 5.73 -10.29
C TRP A 50 -7.11 6.65 -9.28
N LEU A 51 -6.67 6.06 -8.15
CA LEU A 51 -6.00 6.79 -7.09
C LEU A 51 -4.57 6.28 -6.96
N PHE A 52 -3.65 7.23 -6.81
CA PHE A 52 -2.28 6.94 -6.48
C PHE A 52 -2.05 7.36 -5.04
N PHE A 53 -1.38 6.53 -4.26
CA PHE A 53 -1.04 6.92 -2.88
C PHE A 53 0.41 6.61 -2.57
N ASP A 54 0.96 7.41 -1.67
CA ASP A 54 2.31 7.22 -1.16
C ASP A 54 2.26 7.49 0.34
N TYR A 55 2.85 6.60 1.10
CA TYR A 55 2.83 6.65 2.55
C TYR A 55 4.23 6.47 3.12
N VAL A 56 4.61 7.36 4.02
CA VAL A 56 5.71 7.15 4.95
C VAL A 56 5.16 7.46 6.33
N PRO A 57 5.78 6.96 7.41
CA PRO A 57 5.28 7.28 8.76
C PRO A 57 5.14 8.78 8.96
N GLY A 58 3.93 9.19 9.31
CA GLY A 58 3.64 10.60 9.57
C GLY A 58 3.21 11.41 8.35
N ASP A 59 3.21 10.80 7.15
CA ASP A 59 2.84 11.55 5.96
C ASP A 59 2.12 10.66 4.95
N VAL A 60 0.99 11.11 4.45
CA VAL A 60 0.18 10.38 3.47
C VAL A 60 -0.14 11.33 2.32
N ASP A 61 0.13 10.88 1.10
CA ASP A 61 -0.23 11.61 -0.10
C ASP A 61 -1.16 10.73 -0.94
N ILE A 62 -2.35 11.24 -1.26
CA ILE A 62 -3.31 10.53 -2.09
C ILE A 62 -3.79 11.48 -3.15
N ARG A 63 -3.71 11.06 -4.41
CA ARG A 63 -4.09 11.92 -5.52
C ARG A 63 -4.59 11.09 -6.70
N ALA A 64 -5.22 11.75 -7.65
CA ALA A 64 -5.67 11.10 -8.86
C ALA A 64 -4.47 10.57 -9.64
N GLY A 65 -4.60 9.38 -10.18
CA GLY A 65 -3.55 8.75 -10.97
C GLY A 65 -4.07 8.30 -12.31
N LYS A 66 -3.16 7.85 -13.17
CA LYS A 66 -3.53 7.30 -14.45
C LYS A 66 -3.93 5.84 -14.28
N ALA A 67 -4.83 5.38 -15.13
CA ALA A 67 -5.24 3.99 -15.12
C ALA A 67 -4.05 3.08 -15.36
N ALA A 68 -4.04 1.96 -14.64
CA ALA A 68 -3.02 0.94 -14.79
C ALA A 68 -3.67 -0.36 -15.22
N TYR A 69 -2.86 -1.37 -15.48
CA TYR A 69 -3.36 -2.67 -15.89
C TYR A 69 -4.19 -3.31 -14.77
N THR A 70 -3.70 -3.21 -13.56
CA THR A 70 -4.43 -3.72 -12.38
C THR A 70 -4.04 -2.86 -11.19
N GLY A 71 -4.82 -2.93 -10.12
CA GLY A 71 -4.43 -2.29 -8.87
C GLY A 71 -3.22 -2.99 -8.30
N LEU A 72 -2.28 -2.21 -7.78
CA LEU A 72 -1.07 -2.74 -7.18
C LEU A 72 -0.73 -1.93 -5.93
N ILE A 73 -0.52 -2.64 -4.83
CA ILE A 73 -0.14 -2.06 -3.56
C ILE A 73 1.22 -2.62 -3.19
N THR A 74 2.19 -1.76 -2.96
CA THR A 74 3.54 -2.16 -2.58
C THR A 74 3.83 -1.67 -1.17
N VAL A 75 4.31 -2.56 -0.31
CA VAL A 75 4.60 -2.25 1.09
C VAL A 75 6.01 -2.68 1.42
N ILE A 76 6.75 -1.81 2.09
CA ILE A 76 8.13 -2.07 2.50
C ILE A 76 8.21 -1.90 4.01
N GLY A 77 8.79 -2.86 4.69
CA GLY A 77 8.95 -2.79 6.14
C GLY A 77 9.70 -3.96 6.70
N GLU A 78 9.85 -4.00 8.02
CA GLU A 78 10.47 -5.12 8.71
C GLU A 78 9.40 -6.13 9.08
N HIS A 79 9.64 -7.41 8.76
CA HIS A 79 8.73 -8.49 9.11
C HIS A 79 7.28 -8.18 8.71
N VAL A 80 7.09 -7.87 7.43
CA VAL A 80 5.76 -7.50 6.93
C VAL A 80 4.81 -8.69 7.00
N ASP A 81 3.68 -8.51 7.68
CA ASP A 81 2.65 -9.52 7.75
C ASP A 81 1.70 -9.33 6.56
N VAL A 82 1.87 -10.16 5.54
CA VAL A 82 1.11 -10.06 4.31
C VAL A 82 -0.39 -10.20 4.55
N GLU A 83 -0.78 -11.11 5.45
CA GLU A 83 -2.20 -11.31 5.72
C GLU A 83 -2.83 -10.08 6.38
N ASN A 84 -2.09 -9.42 7.24
CA ASN A 84 -2.58 -8.19 7.85
C ASN A 84 -2.75 -7.09 6.79
N ILE A 85 -1.78 -6.96 5.89
CA ILE A 85 -1.88 -5.96 4.82
C ILE A 85 -3.11 -6.25 3.94
N LYS A 86 -3.31 -7.51 3.57
CA LYS A 86 -4.48 -7.88 2.78
C LYS A 86 -5.78 -7.55 3.50
N THR A 87 -5.82 -7.77 4.81
CA THR A 87 -7.01 -7.45 5.59
C THR A 87 -7.29 -5.96 5.60
N LEU A 88 -6.24 -5.15 5.79
CA LEU A 88 -6.38 -3.70 5.80
C LEU A 88 -6.94 -3.16 4.47
N PHE A 89 -6.49 -3.71 3.36
CA PHE A 89 -6.95 -3.31 2.04
C PHE A 89 -8.08 -4.19 1.51
N LYS A 90 -8.63 -5.07 2.35
CA LYS A 90 -9.78 -5.92 2.02
C LYS A 90 -9.54 -6.79 0.79
N VAL A 91 -8.31 -7.23 0.62
CA VAL A 91 -7.93 -8.14 -0.47
C VAL A 91 -8.07 -9.56 0.04
N LYS A 92 -8.71 -10.41 -0.76
CA LYS A 92 -8.92 -11.81 -0.38
C LYS A 92 -7.75 -12.69 -0.78
#